data_e15e466d3adfa53ff3b1e14a879b736a
#
_entry.id   e15e466d3adfa53ff3b1e14a879b736a
#
_cell.length_a   1.000
_cell.length_b   1.000
_cell.length_c   1.000
_cell.angle_alpha   90.00
_cell.angle_beta   90.00
_cell.angle_gamma   90.00
#
_symmetry.space_group_name_H-M   'P 1'
#
loop_
_entity.id
_entity.type
_entity.pdbx_description
1 polymer ?
#
loop_
_entity_poly.entity_id
_entity_poly.type
_entity_poly.pdbx_seq_one_letter_code
_entity_poly.pdbx_strand_id
1 'polypeptide(L)'
;MAAKIHGLKPYRIAALFHARRVVRKGAKAAAKLLPRKAKGSNLIFWLVILFLFAPLFVLLIYSFNRSRSGEWTGFSFSWYQRHFLACPDLWRAFQNSVVIAFTGALMATALGTLAAVGTARYSFKFKSYVSTMSFIPMILPEIVVGVSLLVFFAGVGLRLGMLTVWIAHTTFNIPFVYLLVSARLEESDPSVVEAARDLGASELQTLFRVIIPMALPGIASAFLTAVTLSLEDFVITFFVSGPGATTLPLYIYSMIRFGVSPVVNALSAVMIAGTVL
;
A
#
# COMPACT_ATOMS: atom_id res chain seq x y z
N MET A 1 26.66 35.96 -18.80
CA MET A 1 25.25 36.40 -18.73
C MET A 1 25.05 37.91 -19.10
N ALA A 2 26.10 38.64 -19.42
CA ALA A 2 26.07 40.07 -19.74
C ALA A 2 25.86 40.41 -21.26
N ALA A 3 25.91 39.44 -22.15
CA ALA A 3 25.96 39.68 -23.61
C ALA A 3 24.58 39.71 -24.32
N LYS A 4 23.45 39.61 -23.62
CA LYS A 4 22.12 39.53 -24.23
C LYS A 4 21.23 40.75 -24.00
N ILE A 5 21.79 41.89 -23.49
CA ILE A 5 21.00 43.07 -23.09
C ILE A 5 21.08 44.20 -24.15
N HIS A 6 21.95 44.14 -25.15
CA HIS A 6 22.22 45.25 -26.08
C HIS A 6 21.18 45.48 -27.19
N GLY A 7 20.06 44.74 -27.23
CA GLY A 7 19.03 44.88 -28.26
C GLY A 7 17.61 45.17 -27.76
N LEU A 8 17.39 45.31 -26.45
CA LEU A 8 16.05 45.49 -25.88
C LEU A 8 15.70 46.98 -25.68
N LYS A 9 14.52 47.39 -26.19
CA LYS A 9 14.01 48.76 -25.97
C LYS A 9 13.91 49.07 -24.46
N PRO A 10 14.19 50.33 -24.03
CA PRO A 10 14.28 50.73 -22.60
C PRO A 10 13.10 50.30 -21.72
N TYR A 11 11.88 50.31 -22.27
CA TYR A 11 10.66 49.90 -21.54
C TYR A 11 10.64 48.41 -21.19
N ARG A 12 11.25 47.51 -21.99
CA ARG A 12 11.35 46.06 -21.70
C ARG A 12 12.36 45.80 -20.59
N ILE A 13 13.40 46.60 -20.51
CA ILE A 13 14.39 46.49 -19.41
C ILE A 13 13.75 46.93 -18.09
N ALA A 14 12.99 48.05 -18.11
CA ALA A 14 12.26 48.52 -16.94
C ALA A 14 11.18 47.48 -16.46
N ALA A 15 10.47 46.84 -17.39
CA ALA A 15 9.50 45.80 -17.08
C ALA A 15 10.15 44.58 -16.43
N LEU A 16 11.33 44.15 -16.91
CA LEU A 16 12.09 43.04 -16.30
C LEU A 16 12.61 43.35 -14.89
N PHE A 17 13.03 44.58 -14.66
CA PHE A 17 13.43 45.06 -13.31
C PHE A 17 12.23 45.14 -12.37
N HIS A 18 11.08 45.60 -12.87
CA HIS A 18 9.85 45.66 -12.08
C HIS A 18 9.35 44.26 -11.73
N ALA A 19 9.28 43.34 -12.70
CA ALA A 19 8.93 41.94 -12.49
C ALA A 19 9.86 41.24 -11.49
N ARG A 20 11.17 41.43 -11.61
CA ARG A 20 12.14 40.92 -10.63
C ARG A 20 11.93 41.49 -9.21
N ARG A 21 11.57 42.78 -9.11
CA ARG A 21 11.29 43.44 -7.83
C ARG A 21 10.02 42.87 -7.17
N VAL A 22 8.97 42.61 -7.95
CA VAL A 22 7.70 42.03 -7.50
C VAL A 22 7.93 40.59 -7.04
N VAL A 23 8.62 39.77 -7.84
CA VAL A 23 8.96 38.39 -7.49
C VAL A 23 9.82 38.33 -6.22
N ARG A 24 10.81 39.22 -6.08
CA ARG A 24 11.67 39.28 -4.90
C ARG A 24 10.95 39.76 -3.64
N LYS A 25 9.95 40.66 -3.78
CA LYS A 25 9.05 41.08 -2.70
C LYS A 25 8.11 39.96 -2.29
N GLY A 26 7.53 39.26 -3.27
CA GLY A 26 6.68 38.08 -3.03
C GLY A 26 7.45 36.95 -2.33
N ALA A 27 8.66 36.63 -2.79
CA ALA A 27 9.52 35.62 -2.16
C ALA A 27 9.92 36.00 -0.71
N LYS A 28 10.19 37.27 -0.43
CA LYS A 28 10.46 37.76 0.93
C LYS A 28 9.22 37.72 1.83
N ALA A 29 8.04 38.00 1.28
CA ALA A 29 6.77 37.90 1.99
C ALA A 29 6.43 36.42 2.28
N ALA A 30 6.60 35.53 1.31
CA ALA A 30 6.43 34.11 1.47
C ALA A 30 7.45 33.50 2.49
N ALA A 31 8.70 33.96 2.47
CA ALA A 31 9.71 33.55 3.47
C ALA A 31 9.38 34.03 4.89
N LYS A 32 8.61 35.13 5.03
CA LYS A 32 8.12 35.62 6.34
C LYS A 32 6.91 34.82 6.85
N LEU A 33 6.15 34.19 5.95
CA LEU A 33 5.00 33.33 6.26
C LEU A 33 5.42 31.89 6.59
N LEU A 34 6.65 31.48 6.23
CA LEU A 34 7.19 30.19 6.68
C LEU A 34 7.33 30.26 8.21
N PRO A 35 6.74 29.31 8.95
CA PRO A 35 6.84 29.31 10.39
C PRO A 35 8.34 29.28 10.76
N ARG A 36 8.77 30.29 11.51
CA ARG A 36 10.10 30.31 12.13
C ARG A 36 10.26 28.94 12.81
N LYS A 37 11.34 28.19 12.49
CA LYS A 37 11.65 26.93 13.16
C LYS A 37 11.52 27.15 14.67
N ALA A 38 10.35 26.83 15.21
CA ALA A 38 10.14 26.91 16.65
C ALA A 38 11.04 25.82 17.24
N LYS A 39 12.01 26.20 18.06
CA LYS A 39 12.93 25.26 18.71
C LYS A 39 12.19 24.13 19.44
N GLY A 40 10.93 24.38 19.89
CA GLY A 40 10.04 23.38 20.47
C GLY A 40 9.45 22.37 19.46
N SER A 41 9.29 22.73 18.19
CA SER A 41 8.69 21.81 17.18
C SER A 41 9.55 20.57 16.93
N ASN A 42 10.89 20.73 16.90
CA ASN A 42 11.80 19.59 16.76
C ASN A 42 11.76 18.67 17.98
N LEU A 43 11.67 19.23 19.19
CA LEU A 43 11.53 18.43 20.40
C LEU A 43 10.23 17.63 20.39
N ILE A 44 9.12 18.26 20.10
CA ILE A 44 7.80 17.58 19.98
C ILE A 44 7.85 16.49 18.92
N PHE A 45 8.43 16.78 17.75
CA PHE A 45 8.58 15.78 16.67
C PHE A 45 9.36 14.55 17.17
N TRP A 46 10.52 14.72 17.79
CA TRP A 46 11.31 13.60 18.28
C TRP A 46 10.64 12.85 19.43
N LEU A 47 9.91 13.54 20.31
CA LEU A 47 9.13 12.90 21.38
C LEU A 47 8.01 12.04 20.80
N VAL A 48 7.29 12.51 19.78
CA VAL A 48 6.25 11.73 19.07
C VAL A 48 6.87 10.51 18.40
N ILE A 49 7.98 10.67 17.68
CA ILE A 49 8.68 9.55 17.05
C ILE A 49 9.13 8.52 18.10
N LEU A 50 9.77 8.98 19.18
CA LEU A 50 10.19 8.09 20.26
C LEU A 50 9.01 7.33 20.87
N PHE A 51 7.89 8.02 21.14
CA PHE A 51 6.68 7.41 21.67
C PHE A 51 6.08 6.36 20.74
N LEU A 52 6.00 6.64 19.43
CA LEU A 52 5.48 5.72 18.43
C LEU A 52 6.37 4.47 18.24
N PHE A 53 7.68 4.64 18.31
CA PHE A 53 8.63 3.53 18.13
C PHE A 53 9.00 2.81 19.43
N ALA A 54 8.70 3.38 20.60
CA ALA A 54 9.03 2.79 21.90
C ALA A 54 8.48 1.35 22.06
N PRO A 55 7.21 1.02 21.70
CA PRO A 55 6.71 -0.34 21.76
C PRO A 55 7.50 -1.32 20.88
N LEU A 56 7.96 -0.88 19.70
CA LEU A 56 8.75 -1.71 18.79
C LEU A 56 10.13 -2.00 19.39
N PHE A 57 10.77 -1.02 20.03
CA PHE A 57 12.03 -1.23 20.75
C PHE A 57 11.87 -2.19 21.92
N VAL A 58 10.79 -2.05 22.70
CA VAL A 58 10.49 -3.00 23.78
C VAL A 58 10.32 -4.42 23.22
N LEU A 59 9.56 -4.59 22.17
CA LEU A 59 9.36 -5.88 21.49
C LEU A 59 10.68 -6.47 21.00
N LEU A 60 11.55 -5.65 20.36
CA LEU A 60 12.87 -6.09 19.91
C LEU A 60 13.76 -6.54 21.08
N ILE A 61 13.79 -5.80 22.19
CA ILE A 61 14.56 -6.17 23.38
C ILE A 61 13.99 -7.48 23.96
N TYR A 62 12.69 -7.57 24.16
CA TYR A 62 12.05 -8.75 24.74
C TYR A 62 12.06 -9.99 23.83
N SER A 63 12.34 -9.83 22.52
CA SER A 63 12.58 -10.96 21.62
C SER A 63 13.78 -11.81 21.99
N PHE A 64 14.73 -11.21 22.75
CA PHE A 64 15.91 -11.89 23.29
C PHE A 64 15.74 -12.35 24.74
N ASN A 65 14.57 -12.13 25.36
CA ASN A 65 14.34 -12.54 26.74
C ASN A 65 14.31 -14.08 26.85
N ARG A 66 15.02 -14.63 27.82
CA ARG A 66 15.09 -16.08 28.06
C ARG A 66 13.77 -16.66 28.62
N SER A 67 13.04 -15.89 29.42
CA SER A 67 11.80 -16.33 30.09
C SER A 67 10.60 -16.29 29.14
N ARG A 68 9.64 -17.19 29.39
CA ARG A 68 8.29 -17.13 28.80
C ARG A 68 7.37 -16.15 29.53
N SER A 69 7.66 -15.82 30.78
CA SER A 69 6.96 -14.77 31.51
C SER A 69 7.46 -13.39 31.07
N GLY A 70 6.66 -12.34 31.29
CA GLY A 70 7.03 -10.97 30.95
C GLY A 70 8.24 -10.42 31.74
N GLU A 71 8.81 -11.18 32.68
CA GLU A 71 9.99 -10.77 33.45
C GLU A 71 11.26 -11.02 32.65
N TRP A 72 12.18 -10.05 32.72
CA TRP A 72 13.51 -10.19 32.10
C TRP A 72 14.40 -11.09 32.94
N THR A 73 14.71 -12.28 32.40
CA THR A 73 15.53 -13.28 33.10
C THR A 73 16.93 -13.49 32.46
N GLY A 74 17.24 -12.75 31.40
CA GLY A 74 18.52 -12.79 30.71
C GLY A 74 18.41 -12.90 29.21
N PHE A 75 19.54 -12.71 28.52
CA PHE A 75 19.63 -12.72 27.08
C PHE A 75 19.72 -14.13 26.52
N SER A 76 18.95 -14.44 25.45
CA SER A 76 18.96 -15.74 24.78
C SER A 76 18.51 -15.67 23.33
N PHE A 77 19.16 -16.45 22.45
CA PHE A 77 18.74 -16.68 21.07
C PHE A 77 17.83 -17.92 20.89
N SER A 78 17.46 -18.58 21.97
CA SER A 78 16.77 -19.88 21.92
C SER A 78 15.45 -19.82 21.14
N TRP A 79 14.74 -18.70 21.18
CA TRP A 79 13.47 -18.52 20.48
C TRP A 79 13.64 -18.48 18.97
N TYR A 80 14.72 -17.88 18.47
CA TYR A 80 15.06 -17.87 17.05
C TYR A 80 15.44 -19.24 16.54
N GLN A 81 16.24 -19.99 17.29
CA GLN A 81 16.68 -21.32 16.87
C GLN A 81 15.56 -22.38 16.94
N ARG A 82 14.81 -22.44 18.06
CA ARG A 82 13.83 -23.49 18.29
C ARG A 82 12.51 -23.28 17.54
N HIS A 83 12.09 -22.04 17.33
CA HIS A 83 10.78 -21.74 16.76
C HIS A 83 10.82 -21.34 15.29
N PHE A 84 11.90 -20.74 14.81
CA PHE A 84 12.02 -20.43 13.39
C PHE A 84 12.42 -21.67 12.57
N LEU A 85 13.38 -22.45 13.04
CA LEU A 85 13.91 -23.58 12.27
C LEU A 85 13.08 -24.87 12.44
N ALA A 86 12.35 -25.01 13.56
CA ALA A 86 11.69 -26.23 13.93
C ALA A 86 10.15 -26.15 14.03
N CYS A 87 9.52 -25.10 13.52
CA CYS A 87 8.06 -24.95 13.58
C CYS A 87 7.42 -25.06 12.17
N PRO A 88 6.97 -26.26 11.75
CA PRO A 88 6.37 -26.47 10.44
C PRO A 88 5.12 -25.60 10.22
N ASP A 89 4.32 -25.37 11.27
CA ASP A 89 3.07 -24.61 11.16
C ASP A 89 3.32 -23.12 10.89
N LEU A 90 4.38 -22.53 11.45
CA LEU A 90 4.83 -21.19 11.13
C LEU A 90 5.17 -21.06 9.64
N TRP A 91 5.96 -21.98 9.13
CA TRP A 91 6.39 -21.97 7.72
C TRP A 91 5.23 -22.19 6.76
N ARG A 92 4.27 -23.06 7.11
CA ARG A 92 3.02 -23.23 6.34
C ARG A 92 2.21 -21.94 6.34
N ALA A 93 2.04 -21.31 7.49
CA ALA A 93 1.32 -20.04 7.59
C ALA A 93 2.00 -18.92 6.79
N PHE A 94 3.33 -18.83 6.83
CA PHE A 94 4.11 -17.91 6.02
C PHE A 94 3.94 -18.18 4.51
N GLN A 95 4.08 -19.44 4.09
CA GLN A 95 3.88 -19.84 2.68
C GLN A 95 2.48 -19.52 2.20
N ASN A 96 1.45 -19.81 3.00
CA ASN A 96 0.06 -19.46 2.68
C ASN A 96 -0.11 -17.96 2.47
N SER A 97 0.44 -17.14 3.40
CA SER A 97 0.39 -15.68 3.27
C SER A 97 1.05 -15.19 1.99
N VAL A 98 2.25 -15.68 1.68
CA VAL A 98 2.99 -15.28 0.48
C VAL A 98 2.24 -15.69 -0.79
N VAL A 99 1.77 -16.93 -0.87
CA VAL A 99 1.04 -17.45 -2.04
C VAL A 99 -0.25 -16.66 -2.25
N ILE A 100 -1.06 -16.45 -1.19
CA ILE A 100 -2.31 -15.70 -1.28
C ILE A 100 -2.03 -14.25 -1.68
N ALA A 101 -1.04 -13.60 -1.04
CA ALA A 101 -0.73 -12.20 -1.29
C ALA A 101 -0.29 -11.97 -2.74
N PHE A 102 0.68 -12.75 -3.23
CA PHE A 102 1.18 -12.54 -4.58
C PHE A 102 0.17 -12.92 -5.66
N THR A 103 -0.49 -14.08 -5.53
CA THR A 103 -1.44 -14.55 -6.54
C THR A 103 -2.75 -13.77 -6.51
N GLY A 104 -3.26 -13.42 -5.32
CA GLY A 104 -4.44 -12.58 -5.14
C GLY A 104 -4.20 -11.14 -5.62
N ALA A 105 -3.06 -10.55 -5.25
CA ALA A 105 -2.68 -9.22 -5.74
C ALA A 105 -2.49 -9.19 -7.26
N LEU A 106 -1.90 -10.23 -7.86
CA LEU A 106 -1.75 -10.32 -9.32
C LEU A 106 -3.11 -10.32 -10.02
N MET A 107 -4.06 -11.12 -9.52
CA MET A 107 -5.42 -11.17 -10.07
C MET A 107 -6.16 -9.85 -9.84
N ALA A 108 -6.08 -9.27 -8.64
CA ALA A 108 -6.67 -7.97 -8.33
C ALA A 108 -6.08 -6.86 -9.21
N THR A 109 -4.76 -6.90 -9.46
CA THR A 109 -4.07 -5.93 -10.34
C THR A 109 -4.56 -6.06 -11.77
N ALA A 110 -4.71 -7.27 -12.29
CA ALA A 110 -5.26 -7.48 -13.62
C ALA A 110 -6.69 -6.94 -13.75
N LEU A 111 -7.58 -7.33 -12.84
CA LEU A 111 -8.99 -6.92 -12.86
C LEU A 111 -9.16 -5.42 -12.58
N GLY A 112 -8.48 -4.88 -11.58
CA GLY A 112 -8.52 -3.46 -11.23
C GLY A 112 -7.96 -2.56 -12.31
N THR A 113 -6.86 -2.98 -12.97
CA THR A 113 -6.29 -2.26 -14.12
C THR A 113 -7.25 -2.27 -15.31
N LEU A 114 -7.87 -3.41 -15.64
CA LEU A 114 -8.87 -3.49 -16.70
C LEU A 114 -10.06 -2.58 -16.42
N ALA A 115 -10.55 -2.56 -15.17
CA ALA A 115 -11.62 -1.66 -14.75
C ALA A 115 -11.22 -0.19 -14.86
N ALA A 116 -10.02 0.18 -14.41
CA ALA A 116 -9.50 1.55 -14.47
C ALA A 116 -9.34 2.03 -15.92
N VAL A 117 -8.73 1.23 -16.79
CA VAL A 117 -8.59 1.56 -18.21
C VAL A 117 -9.97 1.63 -18.88
N GLY A 118 -10.86 0.67 -18.58
CA GLY A 118 -12.21 0.63 -19.11
C GLY A 118 -12.99 1.91 -18.76
N THR A 119 -12.96 2.33 -17.51
CA THR A 119 -13.65 3.56 -17.07
C THR A 119 -12.95 4.83 -17.55
N ALA A 120 -11.62 4.86 -17.68
CA ALA A 120 -10.91 6.03 -18.15
C ALA A 120 -11.11 6.30 -19.65
N ARG A 121 -11.15 5.24 -20.48
CA ARG A 121 -11.07 5.36 -21.95
C ARG A 121 -12.37 5.13 -22.69
N TYR A 122 -13.33 4.42 -22.09
CA TYR A 122 -14.59 4.10 -22.74
C TYR A 122 -15.79 4.76 -22.04
N SER A 123 -16.78 5.16 -22.84
CA SER A 123 -18.09 5.60 -22.34
C SER A 123 -19.08 4.44 -22.46
N PHE A 124 -19.65 4.00 -21.34
CA PHE A 124 -20.67 2.97 -21.29
C PHE A 124 -21.71 3.30 -20.20
N LYS A 125 -22.91 2.74 -20.36
CA LYS A 125 -24.09 3.08 -19.55
C LYS A 125 -23.86 2.97 -18.03
N PHE A 126 -23.03 2.01 -17.58
CA PHE A 126 -22.79 1.74 -16.18
C PHE A 126 -21.44 2.31 -15.64
N LYS A 127 -20.75 3.17 -16.38
CA LYS A 127 -19.46 3.74 -16.00
C LYS A 127 -19.48 4.39 -14.60
N SER A 128 -20.46 5.27 -14.35
CA SER A 128 -20.61 5.92 -13.05
C SER A 128 -20.88 4.91 -11.92
N TYR A 129 -21.68 3.89 -12.20
CA TYR A 129 -21.96 2.82 -11.24
C TYR A 129 -20.68 2.03 -10.89
N VAL A 130 -19.89 1.61 -11.88
CA VAL A 130 -18.63 0.89 -11.66
C VAL A 130 -17.65 1.74 -10.84
N SER A 131 -17.51 3.02 -11.21
CA SER A 131 -16.65 3.94 -10.48
C SER A 131 -17.10 4.10 -9.02
N THR A 132 -18.40 4.32 -8.77
CA THR A 132 -18.93 4.49 -7.40
C THR A 132 -18.81 3.19 -6.59
N MET A 133 -19.16 2.06 -7.18
CA MET A 133 -19.08 0.75 -6.51
C MET A 133 -17.66 0.35 -6.13
N SER A 134 -16.66 0.81 -6.88
CA SER A 134 -15.25 0.57 -6.56
C SER A 134 -14.79 1.25 -5.27
N PHE A 135 -15.49 2.28 -4.79
CA PHE A 135 -15.14 2.94 -3.53
C PHE A 135 -15.84 2.33 -2.30
N ILE A 136 -16.96 1.64 -2.48
CA ILE A 136 -17.75 1.12 -1.35
C ILE A 136 -16.95 0.19 -0.44
N PRO A 137 -16.20 -0.81 -0.94
CA PRO A 137 -15.44 -1.72 -0.08
C PRO A 137 -14.36 -1.02 0.76
N MET A 138 -13.85 0.15 0.30
CA MET A 138 -12.85 0.92 1.04
C MET A 138 -13.43 1.69 2.23
N ILE A 139 -14.74 1.95 2.21
CA ILE A 139 -15.45 2.70 3.27
C ILE A 139 -16.01 1.72 4.32
N LEU A 140 -16.31 0.49 3.90
CA LEU A 140 -16.87 -0.51 4.80
C LEU A 140 -15.84 -0.99 5.81
N PRO A 141 -16.23 -1.17 7.10
CA PRO A 141 -15.37 -1.85 8.06
C PRO A 141 -15.01 -3.26 7.57
N GLU A 142 -13.74 -3.65 7.66
CA GLU A 142 -13.24 -4.95 7.21
C GLU A 142 -14.02 -6.14 7.81
N ILE A 143 -14.46 -6.01 9.06
CA ILE A 143 -15.26 -7.02 9.72
C ILE A 143 -16.61 -7.26 9.01
N VAL A 144 -17.22 -6.20 8.48
CA VAL A 144 -18.48 -6.30 7.71
C VAL A 144 -18.22 -7.03 6.38
N VAL A 145 -17.11 -6.70 5.73
CA VAL A 145 -16.70 -7.39 4.48
C VAL A 145 -16.42 -8.86 4.74
N GLY A 146 -15.66 -9.18 5.80
CA GLY A 146 -15.33 -10.57 6.17
C GLY A 146 -16.56 -11.42 6.48
N VAL A 147 -17.47 -10.88 7.32
CA VAL A 147 -18.73 -11.56 7.65
C VAL A 147 -19.62 -11.73 6.41
N SER A 148 -19.73 -10.71 5.56
CA SER A 148 -20.52 -10.79 4.33
C SER A 148 -20.01 -11.88 3.38
N LEU A 149 -18.67 -11.97 3.22
CA LEU A 149 -18.05 -13.02 2.43
C LEU A 149 -18.25 -14.40 3.04
N LEU A 150 -18.15 -14.54 4.37
CA LEU A 150 -18.48 -15.80 5.06
C LEU A 150 -19.92 -16.25 4.75
N VAL A 151 -20.91 -15.37 4.91
CA VAL A 151 -22.31 -15.67 4.62
C VAL A 151 -22.51 -16.01 3.14
N PHE A 152 -21.86 -15.28 2.24
CA PHE A 152 -21.89 -15.54 0.82
C PHE A 152 -21.32 -16.93 0.48
N PHE A 153 -20.13 -17.27 0.98
CA PHE A 153 -19.51 -18.58 0.74
C PHE A 153 -20.34 -19.74 1.31
N ALA A 154 -20.89 -19.55 2.50
CA ALA A 154 -21.81 -20.53 3.09
C ALA A 154 -23.09 -20.70 2.24
N GLY A 155 -23.66 -19.60 1.75
CA GLY A 155 -24.88 -19.61 0.92
C GLY A 155 -24.69 -20.31 -0.42
N VAL A 156 -23.50 -20.22 -1.04
CA VAL A 156 -23.18 -20.94 -2.28
C VAL A 156 -22.59 -22.33 -2.05
N GLY A 157 -22.48 -22.77 -0.79
CA GLY A 157 -21.95 -24.09 -0.44
C GLY A 157 -20.44 -24.25 -0.64
N LEU A 158 -19.69 -23.15 -0.72
CA LEU A 158 -18.24 -23.17 -0.90
C LEU A 158 -17.57 -23.47 0.45
N ARG A 159 -16.76 -24.55 0.51
CA ARG A 159 -16.02 -24.89 1.72
C ARG A 159 -14.93 -23.87 1.98
N LEU A 160 -14.86 -23.40 3.23
CA LEU A 160 -13.81 -22.47 3.66
C LEU A 160 -12.42 -23.13 3.57
N GLY A 161 -11.44 -22.37 3.09
CA GLY A 161 -10.07 -22.84 2.87
C GLY A 161 -9.22 -21.83 2.09
N MET A 162 -8.13 -22.29 1.51
CA MET A 162 -7.22 -21.43 0.72
C MET A 162 -7.92 -20.68 -0.40
N LEU A 163 -8.88 -21.32 -1.10
CA LEU A 163 -9.60 -20.69 -2.21
C LEU A 163 -10.49 -19.54 -1.75
N THR A 164 -11.21 -19.69 -0.63
CA THR A 164 -12.06 -18.62 -0.09
C THR A 164 -11.25 -17.44 0.40
N VAL A 165 -10.10 -17.67 1.03
CA VAL A 165 -9.16 -16.60 1.41
C VAL A 165 -8.63 -15.92 0.15
N TRP A 166 -8.21 -16.66 -0.86
CA TRP A 166 -7.71 -16.10 -2.12
C TRP A 166 -8.75 -15.24 -2.84
N ILE A 167 -10.00 -15.71 -2.95
CA ILE A 167 -11.12 -14.95 -3.55
C ILE A 167 -11.37 -13.67 -2.75
N ALA A 168 -11.41 -13.77 -1.42
CA ALA A 168 -11.64 -12.65 -0.54
C ALA A 168 -10.56 -11.57 -0.69
N HIS A 169 -9.28 -11.97 -0.64
CA HIS A 169 -8.15 -11.06 -0.81
C HIS A 169 -8.12 -10.43 -2.21
N THR A 170 -8.42 -11.20 -3.25
CA THR A 170 -8.54 -10.67 -4.60
C THR A 170 -9.64 -9.61 -4.66
N THR A 171 -10.84 -9.93 -4.16
CA THR A 171 -12.01 -9.06 -4.23
C THR A 171 -11.79 -7.75 -3.50
N PHE A 172 -11.27 -7.80 -2.29
CA PHE A 172 -11.07 -6.60 -1.48
C PHE A 172 -9.93 -5.71 -2.01
N ASN A 173 -8.94 -6.28 -2.71
CA ASN A 173 -7.83 -5.51 -3.30
C ASN A 173 -8.19 -4.80 -4.62
N ILE A 174 -9.19 -5.27 -5.37
CA ILE A 174 -9.59 -4.66 -6.65
C ILE A 174 -9.84 -3.15 -6.53
N PRO A 175 -10.59 -2.64 -5.53
CA PRO A 175 -10.83 -1.20 -5.35
C PRO A 175 -9.56 -0.38 -5.20
N PHE A 176 -8.59 -0.85 -4.43
CA PHE A 176 -7.31 -0.15 -4.22
C PHE A 176 -6.50 -0.08 -5.50
N VAL A 177 -6.43 -1.17 -6.25
CA VAL A 177 -5.79 -1.20 -7.56
C VAL A 177 -6.50 -0.26 -8.53
N TYR A 178 -7.83 -0.33 -8.61
CA TYR A 178 -8.63 0.55 -9.45
C TYR A 178 -8.32 2.02 -9.19
N LEU A 179 -8.32 2.43 -7.91
CA LEU A 179 -8.04 3.80 -7.50
C LEU A 179 -6.64 4.27 -7.91
N LEU A 180 -5.61 3.48 -7.60
CA LEU A 180 -4.21 3.84 -7.87
C LEU A 180 -3.92 3.91 -9.38
N VAL A 181 -4.45 2.95 -10.15
CA VAL A 181 -4.26 2.96 -11.60
C VAL A 181 -5.08 4.08 -12.26
N SER A 182 -6.31 4.34 -11.79
CA SER A 182 -7.13 5.46 -12.30
C SER A 182 -6.44 6.80 -12.07
N ALA A 183 -5.92 7.04 -10.85
CA ALA A 183 -5.16 8.26 -10.55
C ALA A 183 -3.97 8.43 -11.50
N ARG A 184 -3.23 7.35 -11.78
CA ARG A 184 -2.10 7.39 -12.72
C ARG A 184 -2.53 7.68 -14.16
N LEU A 185 -3.68 7.14 -14.59
CA LEU A 185 -4.21 7.41 -15.92
C LEU A 185 -4.71 8.86 -16.07
N GLU A 186 -5.26 9.46 -15.01
CA GLU A 186 -5.69 10.87 -14.98
C GLU A 186 -4.51 11.85 -15.09
N GLU A 187 -3.34 11.50 -14.53
CA GLU A 187 -2.12 12.29 -14.67
C GLU A 187 -1.50 12.22 -16.07
N SER A 188 -1.89 11.25 -16.89
CA SER A 188 -1.30 11.00 -18.20
C SER A 188 -1.88 11.95 -19.26
N ASP A 189 -1.01 12.51 -20.12
CA ASP A 189 -1.44 13.40 -21.22
C ASP A 189 -2.25 12.60 -22.27
N PRO A 190 -3.54 12.95 -22.47
CA PRO A 190 -4.40 12.26 -23.44
C PRO A 190 -3.90 12.42 -24.89
N SER A 191 -3.13 13.46 -25.21
CA SER A 191 -2.59 13.72 -26.55
C SER A 191 -1.71 12.58 -27.06
N VAL A 192 -1.03 11.85 -26.18
CA VAL A 192 -0.19 10.69 -26.56
C VAL A 192 -1.04 9.55 -27.16
N VAL A 193 -2.24 9.35 -26.58
CA VAL A 193 -3.17 8.32 -27.08
C VAL A 193 -3.80 8.75 -28.40
N GLU A 194 -4.14 10.06 -28.54
CA GLU A 194 -4.67 10.63 -29.77
C GLU A 194 -3.63 10.52 -30.89
N ALA A 195 -2.38 10.91 -30.66
CA ALA A 195 -1.30 10.78 -31.61
C ALA A 195 -1.05 9.34 -32.08
N ALA A 196 -1.15 8.36 -31.17
CA ALA A 196 -1.02 6.96 -31.54
C ALA A 196 -2.14 6.50 -32.50
N ARG A 197 -3.38 6.97 -32.27
CA ARG A 197 -4.51 6.69 -33.15
C ARG A 197 -4.37 7.38 -34.50
N ASP A 198 -3.91 8.62 -34.55
CA ASP A 198 -3.65 9.36 -35.78
C ASP A 198 -2.57 8.68 -36.65
N LEU A 199 -1.62 8.01 -36.02
CA LEU A 199 -0.62 7.16 -36.67
C LEU A 199 -1.15 5.78 -37.09
N GLY A 200 -2.45 5.52 -36.95
CA GLY A 200 -3.11 4.30 -37.40
C GLY A 200 -3.00 3.12 -36.41
N ALA A 201 -2.66 3.35 -35.15
CA ALA A 201 -2.66 2.29 -34.15
C ALA A 201 -4.10 1.81 -33.86
N SER A 202 -4.30 0.49 -33.89
CA SER A 202 -5.56 -0.12 -33.47
C SER A 202 -5.80 0.05 -31.96
N GLU A 203 -7.04 -0.16 -31.49
CA GLU A 203 -7.40 -0.08 -30.07
C GLU A 203 -6.52 -0.97 -29.19
N LEU A 204 -6.28 -2.22 -29.61
CA LEU A 204 -5.40 -3.15 -28.88
C LEU A 204 -3.93 -2.71 -28.90
N GLN A 205 -3.46 -2.19 -30.04
CA GLN A 205 -2.11 -1.64 -30.12
C GLN A 205 -1.95 -0.43 -29.22
N THR A 206 -2.91 0.47 -29.19
CA THR A 206 -2.94 1.64 -28.32
C THR A 206 -2.95 1.20 -26.84
N LEU A 207 -3.76 0.19 -26.49
CA LEU A 207 -3.82 -0.34 -25.13
C LEU A 207 -2.45 -0.89 -24.68
N PHE A 208 -1.90 -1.85 -25.41
CA PHE A 208 -0.69 -2.58 -24.97
C PHE A 208 0.61 -1.84 -25.21
N ARG A 209 0.70 -0.97 -26.24
CA ARG A 209 1.94 -0.25 -26.58
C ARG A 209 2.01 1.17 -26.04
N VAL A 210 0.88 1.76 -25.63
CA VAL A 210 0.83 3.14 -25.15
C VAL A 210 0.26 3.19 -23.72
N ILE A 211 -0.99 2.79 -23.52
CA ILE A 211 -1.70 2.98 -22.25
C ILE A 211 -1.06 2.16 -21.12
N ILE A 212 -0.88 0.85 -21.33
CA ILE A 212 -0.29 -0.04 -20.31
C ILE A 212 1.13 0.39 -19.94
N PRO A 213 2.06 0.66 -20.88
CA PRO A 213 3.40 1.15 -20.54
C PRO A 213 3.40 2.51 -19.80
N MET A 214 2.53 3.44 -20.17
CA MET A 214 2.39 4.73 -19.46
C MET A 214 1.86 4.55 -18.04
N ALA A 215 0.94 3.61 -17.83
CA ALA A 215 0.37 3.30 -16.54
C ALA A 215 1.24 2.36 -15.69
N LEU A 216 2.29 1.74 -16.26
CA LEU A 216 3.08 0.69 -15.61
C LEU A 216 3.63 1.07 -14.22
N PRO A 217 4.15 2.30 -13.98
CA PRO A 217 4.56 2.70 -12.63
C PRO A 217 3.41 2.68 -11.64
N GLY A 218 2.22 3.11 -12.04
CA GLY A 218 1.00 3.07 -11.22
C GLY A 218 0.52 1.63 -10.99
N ILE A 219 0.54 0.79 -12.02
CA ILE A 219 0.19 -0.64 -11.93
C ILE A 219 1.14 -1.37 -10.98
N ALA A 220 2.46 -1.11 -11.07
CA ALA A 220 3.44 -1.69 -10.16
C ALA A 220 3.24 -1.24 -8.72
N SER A 221 2.98 0.04 -8.48
CA SER A 221 2.65 0.57 -7.15
C SER A 221 1.37 -0.05 -6.61
N ALA A 222 0.34 -0.20 -7.44
CA ALA A 222 -0.93 -0.82 -7.06
C ALA A 222 -0.75 -2.31 -6.71
N PHE A 223 0.05 -3.04 -7.47
CA PHE A 223 0.40 -4.44 -7.18
C PHE A 223 1.11 -4.57 -5.82
N LEU A 224 2.14 -3.75 -5.58
CA LEU A 224 2.88 -3.78 -4.32
C LEU A 224 1.98 -3.41 -3.13
N THR A 225 1.10 -2.42 -3.30
CA THR A 225 0.10 -2.06 -2.28
C THR A 225 -0.85 -3.24 -2.01
N ALA A 226 -1.37 -3.89 -3.05
CA ALA A 226 -2.25 -5.05 -2.91
C ALA A 226 -1.55 -6.23 -2.21
N VAL A 227 -0.25 -6.49 -2.51
CA VAL A 227 0.55 -7.49 -1.81
C VAL A 227 0.67 -7.14 -0.32
N THR A 228 0.99 -5.88 0.00
CA THR A 228 1.14 -5.41 1.39
C THR A 228 -0.17 -5.56 2.16
N LEU A 229 -1.29 -5.05 1.63
CA LEU A 229 -2.61 -5.17 2.23
C LEU A 229 -3.00 -6.64 2.47
N SER A 230 -2.69 -7.52 1.53
CA SER A 230 -2.97 -8.94 1.66
C SER A 230 -2.09 -9.64 2.69
N LEU A 231 -0.82 -9.22 2.85
CA LEU A 231 0.09 -9.80 3.84
C LEU A 231 -0.27 -9.40 5.27
N GLU A 232 -0.81 -8.21 5.47
CA GLU A 232 -1.18 -7.70 6.79
C GLU A 232 -2.63 -8.06 7.19
N ASP A 233 -3.47 -8.53 6.25
CA ASP A 233 -4.85 -8.85 6.54
C ASP A 233 -4.98 -9.97 7.56
N PHE A 234 -5.68 -9.67 8.63
CA PHE A 234 -6.11 -10.60 9.66
C PHE A 234 -7.63 -10.75 9.65
N VAL A 235 -8.35 -9.65 9.51
CA VAL A 235 -9.79 -9.58 9.80
C VAL A 235 -10.60 -10.39 8.80
N ILE A 236 -10.40 -10.16 7.51
CA ILE A 236 -11.13 -10.88 6.46
C ILE A 236 -10.75 -12.36 6.50
N THR A 237 -9.44 -12.65 6.59
CA THR A 237 -8.94 -14.02 6.69
C THR A 237 -9.56 -14.78 7.86
N PHE A 238 -9.73 -14.15 9.03
CA PHE A 238 -10.32 -14.77 10.22
C PHE A 238 -11.71 -15.36 9.94
N PHE A 239 -12.54 -14.68 9.14
CA PHE A 239 -13.90 -15.12 8.82
C PHE A 239 -13.94 -16.16 7.69
N VAL A 240 -13.05 -16.08 6.71
CA VAL A 240 -13.15 -16.89 5.49
C VAL A 240 -12.12 -18.02 5.40
N SER A 241 -11.20 -18.12 6.38
CA SER A 241 -10.23 -19.21 6.43
C SER A 241 -10.88 -20.52 6.90
N GLY A 242 -10.32 -21.63 6.43
CA GLY A 242 -10.71 -22.98 6.84
C GLY A 242 -9.49 -23.85 7.12
N PRO A 243 -9.69 -25.17 7.28
CA PRO A 243 -8.57 -26.08 7.54
C PRO A 243 -7.45 -25.95 6.51
N GLY A 244 -6.22 -25.79 6.99
CA GLY A 244 -5.02 -25.65 6.15
C GLY A 244 -4.78 -24.27 5.54
N ALA A 245 -5.69 -23.30 5.75
CA ALA A 245 -5.62 -21.94 5.18
C ALA A 245 -5.16 -20.87 6.18
N THR A 246 -4.52 -21.28 7.26
CA THR A 246 -3.97 -20.34 8.25
C THR A 246 -2.90 -19.47 7.61
N THR A 247 -3.08 -18.15 7.66
CA THR A 247 -2.10 -17.15 7.23
C THR A 247 -1.21 -16.73 8.41
N LEU A 248 -0.11 -16.03 8.13
CA LEU A 248 0.82 -15.59 9.17
C LEU A 248 0.17 -14.67 10.21
N PRO A 249 -0.63 -13.63 9.83
CA PRO A 249 -1.35 -12.82 10.82
C PRO A 249 -2.30 -13.64 11.68
N LEU A 250 -3.03 -14.59 11.08
CA LEU A 250 -3.94 -15.46 11.81
C LEU A 250 -3.19 -16.41 12.77
N TYR A 251 -2.03 -16.92 12.36
CA TYR A 251 -1.15 -17.72 13.20
C TYR A 251 -0.62 -16.91 14.39
N ILE A 252 -0.14 -15.69 14.16
CA ILE A 252 0.32 -14.77 15.22
C ILE A 252 -0.80 -14.50 16.22
N TYR A 253 -1.99 -14.19 15.72
CA TYR A 253 -3.16 -13.95 16.57
C TYR A 253 -3.48 -15.17 17.46
N SER A 254 -3.45 -16.38 16.91
CA SER A 254 -3.68 -17.60 17.67
C SER A 254 -2.70 -17.78 18.84
N MET A 255 -1.45 -17.33 18.65
CA MET A 255 -0.43 -17.36 19.71
C MET A 255 -0.68 -16.30 20.78
N ILE A 256 -1.06 -15.07 20.39
CA ILE A 256 -1.28 -13.95 21.31
C ILE A 256 -2.49 -14.22 22.20
N ARG A 257 -3.53 -14.87 21.68
CA ARG A 257 -4.77 -15.18 22.41
C ARG A 257 -4.55 -15.96 23.70
N PHE A 258 -3.49 -16.77 23.77
CA PHE A 258 -3.14 -17.57 24.94
C PHE A 258 -2.02 -16.94 25.80
N GLY A 259 -1.68 -15.68 25.55
CA GLY A 259 -0.65 -14.91 26.25
C GLY A 259 0.53 -14.55 25.34
N VAL A 260 1.11 -13.36 25.57
CA VAL A 260 2.26 -12.88 24.79
C VAL A 260 3.49 -13.74 25.12
N SER A 261 3.88 -14.58 24.18
CA SER A 261 5.06 -15.42 24.29
C SER A 261 6.26 -14.72 23.65
N PRO A 262 7.48 -14.87 24.15
CA PRO A 262 8.68 -14.33 23.50
C PRO A 262 8.88 -14.80 22.05
N VAL A 263 8.23 -15.91 21.66
CA VAL A 263 8.17 -16.38 20.27
C VAL A 263 7.52 -15.35 19.34
N VAL A 264 6.42 -14.71 19.80
CA VAL A 264 5.75 -13.64 19.05
C VAL A 264 6.69 -12.45 18.88
N ASN A 265 7.41 -12.09 19.95
CA ASN A 265 8.40 -11.00 19.88
C ASN A 265 9.53 -11.32 18.91
N ALA A 266 10.06 -12.54 18.93
CA ALA A 266 11.11 -12.99 18.00
C ALA A 266 10.61 -13.01 16.54
N LEU A 267 9.39 -13.48 16.32
CA LEU A 267 8.76 -13.47 14.99
C LEU A 267 8.57 -12.04 14.48
N SER A 268 8.02 -11.15 15.32
CA SER A 268 7.84 -9.74 14.97
C SER A 268 9.17 -9.03 14.70
N ALA A 269 10.22 -9.36 15.48
CA ALA A 269 11.56 -8.80 15.25
C ALA A 269 12.13 -9.21 13.88
N VAL A 270 11.93 -10.47 13.46
CA VAL A 270 12.34 -10.94 12.13
C VAL A 270 11.52 -10.27 11.02
N MET A 271 10.21 -10.10 11.22
CA MET A 271 9.37 -9.38 10.25
C MET A 271 9.81 -7.92 10.10
N ILE A 272 10.07 -7.23 11.21
CA ILE A 272 10.58 -5.84 11.18
C ILE A 272 11.93 -5.79 10.44
N ALA A 273 12.84 -6.71 10.74
CA ALA A 273 14.13 -6.76 10.04
C ALA A 273 13.95 -7.01 8.54
N GLY A 274 13.02 -7.89 8.13
CA GLY A 274 12.72 -8.17 6.74
C GLY A 274 12.03 -7.03 5.98
N THR A 275 11.35 -6.11 6.70
CA THR A 275 10.72 -4.93 6.07
C THR A 275 11.67 -3.74 5.95
N VAL A 276 12.75 -3.70 6.77
CA VAL A 276 13.73 -2.60 6.75
C VAL A 276 14.89 -2.88 5.76
N LEU A 277 15.17 -4.15 5.46
CA LEU A 277 16.20 -4.58 4.51
C LEU A 277 15.67 -4.60 3.07
#